data_31550be460ae9b6fc4621a2e8e085813
#
_entry.id   31550be460ae9b6fc4621a2e8e085813
#
_cell.length_a   1.000
_cell.length_b   1.000
_cell.length_c   1.000
_cell.angle_alpha   90.00
_cell.angle_beta   90.00
_cell.angle_gamma   90.00
#
_symmetry.space_group_name_H-M   'P 1'
#
loop_
_entity.id
_entity.type
_entity.pdbx_description
1 polymer ?
#
loop_
_entity_poly.entity_id
_entity_poly.type
_entity_poly.pdbx_seq_one_letter_code
_entity_poly.pdbx_strand_id
1 'polypeptide(L)' 'MEEIITLEECPICRGAGMITHEGGWSVQVECTDCSAHTVYMEYSNDQEKTEAEQAVAHLWNIGKVVSSERGE' A
#
# COMPACT_ATOMS: atom_id res chain seq x y z
N MET A 1 -15.20 -3.81 16.16
CA MET A 1 -15.59 -3.19 14.89
C MET A 1 -14.44 -3.20 13.94
N GLU A 2 -14.68 -3.70 12.77
CA GLU A 2 -13.62 -3.77 11.78
C GLU A 2 -13.47 -2.50 11.02
N GLU A 3 -12.28 -2.25 10.59
CA GLU A 3 -11.99 -1.11 9.75
C GLU A 3 -12.00 -1.54 8.32
N ILE A 4 -12.64 -0.74 7.47
CA ILE A 4 -12.69 -1.01 6.06
C ILE A 4 -11.73 -0.05 5.38
N ILE A 5 -10.74 -0.62 4.72
CA ILE A 5 -9.75 0.18 4.01
C ILE A 5 -10.14 0.19 2.56
N THR A 6 -10.42 1.38 2.04
CA THR A 6 -10.80 1.55 0.65
C THR A 6 -9.61 2.03 -0.14
N LEU A 7 -9.29 1.34 -1.23
CA LEU A 7 -8.19 1.70 -2.10
C LEU A 7 -8.73 2.23 -3.41
N GLU A 8 -8.24 3.39 -3.82
CA GLU A 8 -8.58 3.96 -5.11
C GLU A 8 -7.86 3.22 -6.21
N GLU A 9 -8.16 3.57 -7.44
CA GLU A 9 -7.45 3.01 -8.56
C GLU A 9 -5.99 3.42 -8.53
N CYS A 10 -5.16 2.59 -9.15
CA CYS A 10 -3.75 2.93 -9.27
C CYS A 10 -3.61 4.30 -9.93
N PRO A 11 -2.83 5.20 -9.35
CA PRO A 11 -2.67 6.52 -9.94
C PRO A 11 -1.88 6.53 -11.25
N ILE A 12 -1.26 5.41 -11.59
CA ILE A 12 -0.45 5.35 -12.80
C ILE A 12 -1.19 4.64 -13.93
N CYS A 13 -1.71 3.45 -13.66
CA CYS A 13 -2.34 2.65 -14.71
C CYS A 13 -3.82 2.38 -14.48
N ARG A 14 -4.33 2.84 -13.34
CA ARG A 14 -5.72 2.66 -12.96
C ARG A 14 -6.10 1.22 -12.69
N GLY A 15 -5.11 0.38 -12.44
CA GLY A 15 -5.37 -0.98 -12.05
C GLY A 15 -5.78 -1.05 -10.59
N ALA A 16 -5.96 -2.26 -10.12
CA ALA A 16 -6.38 -2.50 -8.74
C ALA A 16 -5.19 -2.50 -7.82
N GLY A 17 -5.33 -1.85 -6.67
CA GLY A 17 -4.32 -1.89 -5.63
C GLY A 17 -4.61 -2.99 -4.65
N MET A 18 -3.57 -3.45 -3.97
CA MET A 18 -3.69 -4.54 -3.03
C MET A 18 -2.68 -4.35 -1.92
N ILE A 19 -3.14 -4.60 -0.69
CA ILE A 19 -2.26 -4.47 0.47
C ILE A 19 -1.41 -5.73 0.56
N THR A 20 -0.10 -5.53 0.63
CA THR A 20 0.86 -6.63 0.66
C THR A 20 1.66 -6.55 1.94
N HIS A 21 1.81 -7.68 2.62
CA HIS A 21 2.61 -7.77 3.83
C HIS A 21 3.91 -8.46 3.53
N GLU A 22 4.97 -7.96 4.14
CA GLU A 22 6.29 -8.50 3.89
C GLU A 22 6.86 -8.99 5.19
N GLY A 23 7.16 -10.27 5.26
CA GLY A 23 7.83 -10.82 6.43
C GLY A 23 7.08 -10.71 7.74
N GLY A 24 5.83 -10.31 7.69
CA GLY A 24 5.05 -10.20 8.91
C GLY A 24 5.37 -8.98 9.75
N TRP A 25 6.15 -8.04 9.24
CA TRP A 25 6.55 -6.87 10.01
C TRP A 25 6.43 -5.56 9.22
N SER A 26 6.03 -5.64 7.97
CA SER A 26 5.85 -4.42 7.18
C SER A 26 4.72 -4.63 6.20
N VAL A 27 4.19 -3.52 5.68
CA VAL A 27 3.04 -3.55 4.80
C VAL A 27 3.17 -2.42 3.80
N GLN A 28 2.65 -2.65 2.61
CA GLN A 28 2.60 -1.64 1.56
C GLN A 28 1.41 -1.93 0.68
N VAL A 29 1.05 -0.96 -0.17
CA VAL A 29 0.03 -1.18 -1.20
C VAL A 29 0.74 -1.28 -2.53
N GLU A 30 0.34 -2.26 -3.33
CA GLU A 30 1.00 -2.53 -4.59
C GLU A 30 -0.05 -2.70 -5.67
N CYS A 31 0.24 -2.17 -6.86
CA CYS A 31 -0.63 -2.36 -8.00
C CYS A 31 -0.42 -3.74 -8.58
N THR A 32 -1.52 -4.41 -8.93
CA THR A 32 -1.43 -5.75 -9.51
C THR A 32 -1.07 -5.72 -10.97
N ASP A 33 -1.09 -4.55 -11.61
CA ASP A 33 -0.87 -4.46 -13.04
C ASP A 33 0.47 -3.86 -13.41
N CYS A 34 0.82 -2.70 -12.83
CA CYS A 34 2.01 -1.99 -13.26
C CYS A 34 3.12 -2.00 -12.23
N SER A 35 2.93 -2.66 -11.11
CA SER A 35 3.93 -2.80 -10.06
C SER A 35 4.25 -1.51 -9.32
N ALA A 36 3.44 -0.48 -9.48
CA ALA A 36 3.58 0.71 -8.65
C ALA A 36 3.24 0.35 -7.22
N HIS A 37 3.91 0.97 -6.28
CA HIS A 37 3.68 0.65 -4.88
C HIS A 37 3.99 1.84 -4.01
N THR A 38 3.43 1.86 -2.81
CA THR A 38 3.76 2.86 -1.81
C THR A 38 5.06 2.45 -1.12
N VAL A 39 5.61 3.37 -0.32
CA VAL A 39 6.65 2.96 0.60
C VAL A 39 6.04 2.03 1.63
N TYR A 40 6.86 1.16 2.19
CA TYR A 40 6.35 0.25 3.21
C TYR A 40 6.39 0.91 4.58
N MET A 41 5.52 0.43 5.46
CA MET A 41 5.46 0.87 6.84
C MET A 41 5.67 -0.32 7.74
N GLU A 42 6.53 -0.16 8.74
CA GLU A 42 6.82 -1.24 9.67
C GLU A 42 5.87 -1.21 10.84
N TYR A 43 5.63 -2.36 11.43
CA TYR A 43 4.81 -2.45 12.62
C TYR A 43 5.37 -3.53 13.53
N SER A 44 5.09 -3.39 14.83
CA SER A 44 5.60 -4.31 15.83
C SER A 44 4.51 -5.15 16.48
N ASN A 45 3.25 -4.72 16.37
CA ASN A 45 2.16 -5.44 16.99
C ASN A 45 0.90 -5.23 16.17
N ASP A 46 -0.19 -5.88 16.57
CA ASP A 46 -1.41 -5.84 15.78
C ASP A 46 -2.01 -4.45 15.69
N GLN A 47 -1.87 -3.68 16.75
CA GLN A 47 -2.42 -2.33 16.73
C GLN A 47 -1.66 -1.48 15.72
N GLU A 48 -0.34 -1.57 15.74
CA GLU A 48 0.47 -0.82 14.79
C GLU A 48 0.26 -1.33 13.38
N LYS A 49 -0.01 -2.62 13.23
CA LYS A 49 -0.29 -3.18 11.93
C LYS A 49 -1.50 -2.50 11.29
N THR A 50 -2.57 -2.33 12.06
CA THR A 50 -3.74 -1.65 11.55
C THR A 50 -3.43 -0.22 11.15
N GLU A 51 -2.66 0.48 11.96
CA GLU A 51 -2.29 1.85 11.65
C GLU A 51 -1.41 1.91 10.41
N ALA A 52 -0.49 0.96 10.28
CA ALA A 52 0.38 0.94 9.11
C ALA A 52 -0.43 0.67 7.84
N GLU A 53 -1.40 -0.22 7.92
CA GLU A 53 -2.25 -0.50 6.77
C GLU A 53 -3.02 0.74 6.34
N GLN A 54 -3.54 1.47 7.32
CA GLN A 54 -4.26 2.70 7.00
C GLN A 54 -3.34 3.77 6.42
N ALA A 55 -2.12 3.84 6.93
CA ALA A 55 -1.16 4.82 6.44
C ALA A 55 -0.79 4.55 4.98
N VAL A 56 -0.50 3.30 4.65
CA VAL A 56 -0.11 3.00 3.26
C VAL A 56 -1.32 3.14 2.34
N ALA A 57 -2.52 2.81 2.81
CA ALA A 57 -3.71 3.03 2.01
C ALA A 57 -3.91 4.50 1.71
N HIS A 58 -3.65 5.35 2.69
CA HIS A 58 -3.76 6.78 2.48
C HIS A 58 -2.74 7.26 1.43
N LEU A 59 -1.51 6.77 1.53
CA LEU A 59 -0.50 7.13 0.55
C LEU A 59 -0.90 6.70 -0.86
N TRP A 60 -1.45 5.52 -0.98
CA TRP A 60 -1.93 5.04 -2.26
C TRP A 60 -3.02 5.94 -2.81
N ASN A 61 -3.97 6.31 -1.94
CA ASN A 61 -5.14 7.04 -2.37
C ASN A 61 -4.83 8.48 -2.77
N ILE A 62 -3.76 9.05 -2.23
CA ILE A 62 -3.36 10.40 -2.63
C ILE A 62 -2.31 10.38 -3.73
N GLY A 63 -2.00 9.21 -4.27
CA GLY A 63 -1.11 9.10 -5.41
C GLY A 63 0.36 9.07 -5.09
N LYS A 64 0.72 8.84 -3.85
CA LYS A 64 2.13 8.81 -3.47
C LYS A 64 2.68 7.41 -3.62
N VAL A 65 2.94 7.05 -4.84
CA VAL A 65 3.47 5.73 -5.17
C VAL A 65 4.72 5.89 -6.01
N VAL A 66 5.52 4.83 -6.05
CA VAL A 66 6.67 4.77 -6.93
C VAL A 66 6.46 3.61 -7.89
N SER A 67 7.04 3.74 -9.05
CA SER A 67 6.94 2.70 -10.06
C SER A 67 8.31 2.08 -10.24
N SER A 68 8.44 0.82 -9.85
CA SER A 68 9.71 0.15 -9.99
C SER A 68 10.04 -0.14 -11.45
N GLU A 69 9.04 -0.02 -12.30
CA GLU A 69 9.28 -0.25 -13.70
C GLU A 69 10.16 0.81 -14.32
N ARG A 70 10.16 2.02 -13.76
CA ARG A 70 10.97 3.09 -14.30
C ARG A 70 12.44 2.87 -14.09
N GLY A 71 12.80 2.14 -13.06
CA GLY A 71 14.19 1.84 -12.86
C GLY A 71 15.07 3.00 -12.47
N GLU A 72 14.50 4.04 -12.02
CA GLU A 72 15.28 5.20 -11.64
C GLU A 72 15.53 5.37 -10.23
#